data_d72baeafca619207647deccebc84501f
#
_entry.id   d72baeafca619207647deccebc84501f
#
_cell.length_a   1.000
_cell.length_b   1.000
_cell.length_c   1.000
_cell.angle_alpha   90.00
_cell.angle_beta   90.00
_cell.angle_gamma   90.00
#
_symmetry.space_group_name_H-M   'P 1'
#
loop_
_entity.id
_entity.type
_entity.pdbx_description
1 polymer ?
#
loop_
_entity_poly.entity_id
_entity_poly.type
_entity_poly.pdbx_seq_one_letter_code
_entity_poly.pdbx_strand_id
1 'polypeptide(L)'
;MSTKYVFVTGGVASSLGKGIIAASLAKLLQARGLRVTIQKFDPYINIDPGTLNPYEHGECYVTDDGAETDLDLGHYERFLGVHMSKANNVTTGKIYWTVINKEREGAYLGKTVQIVPHITDEIKRRMLLLGKTGKYDVIVTEVGGTVGDMESQPFVEAIRQLQWELPDEDLISIHLTLVPYLRAAKELKTKPTQHSVQMLQQAGVHPDIIVCRTEMELTPELRRKVALFCNVKPGHVIQSIDAPSIYQVPLNMEDEHLDEMVLNHFGISAPEPDFTNLKSFLDRLYNPKHQVDIALVGKYVELQDAYKSILESFVHAGAANECKVNVHTVQSEHLDSSNLEEKIGSMDGILVAPGFGERGLEGKILAIKYAREHNVPFFGICLGMQMCVVEFARDVLGIKDAISAEVNPNAANPVIDLMEEQKSTTIKGGTMRLGAYDCKLDKNSLAYRIYGSEMISERHRHRYEFNNAYLERMEAAGLKATGKNPDTGLVEIVEIPTHPFFIGVQFHPELKSTPENPQPIFVNFVEAAMAYREKKK
;
A
#
# COMPACT_ATOMS: atom_id res chain seq x y z
N MET A 1 -15.37 -27.13 -6.43
CA MET A 1 -14.62 -26.59 -7.58
C MET A 1 -13.15 -26.55 -7.17
N SER A 2 -12.20 -26.95 -8.06
CA SER A 2 -10.78 -26.75 -7.83
C SER A 2 -10.46 -25.25 -7.84
N THR A 3 -9.49 -24.81 -7.02
CA THR A 3 -9.02 -23.42 -7.08
C THR A 3 -8.34 -23.17 -8.42
N LYS A 4 -8.65 -22.05 -9.08
CA LYS A 4 -8.08 -21.63 -10.35
C LYS A 4 -6.94 -20.62 -10.12
N TYR A 5 -5.96 -20.61 -11.02
CA TYR A 5 -4.75 -19.79 -10.88
C TYR A 5 -4.56 -18.90 -12.12
N VAL A 6 -4.43 -17.62 -11.88
CA VAL A 6 -4.08 -16.62 -12.90
C VAL A 6 -2.66 -16.13 -12.63
N PHE A 7 -1.76 -16.24 -13.58
CA PHE A 7 -0.42 -15.69 -13.47
C PHE A 7 -0.29 -14.42 -14.32
N VAL A 8 0.06 -13.30 -13.66
CA VAL A 8 0.28 -12.02 -14.32
C VAL A 8 1.76 -11.74 -14.37
N THR A 9 2.33 -11.73 -15.55
CA THR A 9 3.73 -11.38 -15.83
C THR A 9 3.80 -10.07 -16.59
N GLY A 10 4.97 -9.46 -16.67
CA GLY A 10 5.15 -8.25 -17.48
C GLY A 10 6.53 -8.14 -18.09
N GLY A 11 6.61 -7.39 -19.15
CA GLY A 11 7.86 -7.18 -19.87
C GLY A 11 7.99 -5.76 -20.41
N VAL A 12 9.08 -5.49 -21.13
CA VAL A 12 9.47 -4.19 -21.71
C VAL A 12 10.03 -3.23 -20.65
N ALA A 13 9.29 -2.90 -19.61
CA ALA A 13 9.72 -1.97 -18.56
C ALA A 13 9.03 -2.28 -17.23
N SER A 14 9.60 -1.77 -16.13
CA SER A 14 8.94 -1.70 -14.83
C SER A 14 7.80 -0.67 -14.84
N SER A 15 6.99 -0.68 -13.78
CA SER A 15 5.91 0.32 -13.58
C SER A 15 4.85 0.43 -14.68
N LEU A 16 4.66 -0.64 -15.46
CA LEU A 16 3.58 -0.71 -16.47
C LEU A 16 2.18 -0.90 -15.87
N GLY A 17 2.09 -1.16 -14.56
CA GLY A 17 0.81 -1.34 -13.85
C GLY A 17 0.36 -2.80 -13.76
N LYS A 18 1.29 -3.78 -13.67
CA LYS A 18 0.94 -5.20 -13.42
C LYS A 18 0.03 -5.36 -12.20
N GLY A 19 0.38 -4.72 -11.07
CA GLY A 19 -0.40 -4.76 -9.85
C GLY A 19 -1.81 -4.24 -10.03
N ILE A 20 -1.98 -3.16 -10.78
CA ILE A 20 -3.28 -2.57 -11.07
C ILE A 20 -4.12 -3.49 -11.97
N ILE A 21 -3.52 -4.13 -12.98
CA ILE A 21 -4.23 -5.10 -13.84
C ILE A 21 -4.62 -6.34 -13.04
N ALA A 22 -3.71 -6.87 -12.20
CA ALA A 22 -4.00 -8.01 -11.31
C ALA A 22 -5.13 -7.67 -10.33
N ALA A 23 -5.09 -6.49 -9.71
CA ALA A 23 -6.13 -6.01 -8.79
C ALA A 23 -7.46 -5.76 -9.51
N SER A 24 -7.42 -5.22 -10.74
CA SER A 24 -8.62 -4.98 -11.56
C SER A 24 -9.31 -6.28 -11.96
N LEU A 25 -8.54 -7.28 -12.42
CA LEU A 25 -9.09 -8.59 -12.71
C LEU A 25 -9.68 -9.26 -11.46
N ALA A 26 -8.96 -9.21 -10.34
CA ALA A 26 -9.46 -9.76 -9.08
C ALA A 26 -10.76 -9.08 -8.63
N LYS A 27 -10.87 -7.74 -8.78
CA LYS A 27 -12.09 -6.99 -8.50
C LYS A 27 -13.24 -7.37 -9.44
N LEU A 28 -12.97 -7.55 -10.73
CA LEU A 28 -13.95 -8.03 -11.71
C LEU A 28 -14.52 -9.39 -11.32
N LEU A 29 -13.64 -10.35 -11.01
CA LEU A 29 -14.05 -11.69 -10.60
C LEU A 29 -14.80 -11.68 -9.24
N GLN A 30 -14.38 -10.82 -8.30
CA GLN A 30 -15.07 -10.61 -7.02
C GLN A 30 -16.47 -10.02 -7.24
N ALA A 31 -16.60 -9.03 -8.15
CA ALA A 31 -17.89 -8.42 -8.48
C ALA A 31 -18.88 -9.40 -9.14
N ARG A 32 -18.39 -10.49 -9.72
CA ARG A 32 -19.18 -11.63 -10.22
C ARG A 32 -19.48 -12.69 -9.13
N GLY A 33 -19.14 -12.43 -7.87
CA GLY A 33 -19.44 -13.29 -6.73
C GLY A 33 -18.43 -14.38 -6.43
N LEU A 34 -17.24 -14.37 -7.06
CA LEU A 34 -16.17 -15.33 -6.77
C LEU A 34 -15.35 -14.89 -5.55
N ARG A 35 -14.82 -15.86 -4.81
CA ARG A 35 -13.88 -15.63 -3.70
C ARG A 35 -12.47 -15.53 -4.28
N VAL A 36 -11.92 -14.34 -4.33
CA VAL A 36 -10.64 -14.05 -4.99
C VAL A 36 -9.62 -13.53 -3.99
N THR A 37 -8.36 -13.88 -4.18
CA THR A 37 -7.22 -13.24 -3.52
C THR A 37 -6.09 -13.02 -4.50
N ILE A 38 -5.14 -12.15 -4.11
CA ILE A 38 -3.97 -11.82 -4.94
C ILE A 38 -2.71 -12.20 -4.17
N GLN A 39 -1.70 -12.71 -4.88
CA GLN A 39 -0.35 -12.94 -4.37
C GLN A 39 0.63 -12.08 -5.15
N LYS A 40 1.63 -11.55 -4.44
CA LYS A 40 2.78 -10.85 -5.01
C LYS A 40 4.04 -11.69 -4.83
N PHE A 41 4.78 -11.90 -5.91
CA PHE A 41 6.11 -12.51 -5.90
C PHE A 41 7.14 -11.49 -6.36
N ASP A 42 8.00 -11.07 -5.42
CA ASP A 42 9.01 -10.05 -5.66
C ASP A 42 10.39 -10.67 -5.91
N PRO A 43 11.05 -10.35 -7.03
CA PRO A 43 12.29 -11.01 -7.43
C PRO A 43 13.53 -10.51 -6.67
N TYR A 44 13.44 -9.50 -5.81
CA TYR A 44 14.58 -9.02 -5.03
C TYR A 44 14.98 -9.99 -3.90
N ILE A 45 16.27 -9.95 -3.51
CA ILE A 45 16.87 -10.86 -2.52
C ILE A 45 16.59 -10.45 -1.07
N ASN A 46 16.07 -9.26 -0.81
CA ASN A 46 15.65 -8.87 0.52
C ASN A 46 14.58 -9.84 1.06
N ILE A 47 14.64 -10.17 2.34
CA ILE A 47 13.64 -11.03 2.98
C ILE A 47 12.28 -10.33 3.01
N ASP A 48 12.31 -9.03 3.32
CA ASP A 48 11.16 -8.13 3.29
C ASP A 48 11.62 -6.69 2.96
N PRO A 49 10.70 -5.76 2.65
CA PRO A 49 11.04 -4.38 2.33
C PRO A 49 11.23 -3.49 3.55
N GLY A 50 11.18 -4.02 4.78
CA GLY A 50 11.19 -3.23 6.02
C GLY A 50 12.42 -2.35 6.22
N THR A 51 13.56 -2.72 5.61
CA THR A 51 14.81 -1.95 5.65
C THR A 51 15.13 -1.21 4.35
N LEU A 52 14.27 -1.32 3.34
CA LEU A 52 14.48 -0.66 2.05
C LEU A 52 14.24 0.86 2.15
N ASN A 53 14.94 1.60 1.30
CA ASN A 53 14.79 3.05 1.22
C ASN A 53 13.46 3.40 0.52
N PRO A 54 12.55 4.18 1.15
CA PRO A 54 11.30 4.60 0.52
C PRO A 54 11.46 5.36 -0.81
N TYR A 55 12.59 6.01 -1.04
CA TYR A 55 12.89 6.64 -2.34
C TYR A 55 13.12 5.65 -3.49
N GLU A 56 13.46 4.40 -3.18
CA GLU A 56 13.71 3.37 -4.21
C GLU A 56 12.51 2.43 -4.40
N HIS A 57 11.78 2.14 -3.32
CA HIS A 57 10.74 1.09 -3.30
C HIS A 57 9.35 1.59 -2.92
N GLY A 58 9.19 2.88 -2.61
CA GLY A 58 7.95 3.42 -2.08
C GLY A 58 7.72 3.06 -0.61
N GLU A 59 6.47 3.14 -0.15
CA GLU A 59 6.12 2.82 1.23
C GLU A 59 6.25 1.32 1.51
N CYS A 60 6.62 0.98 2.75
CA CYS A 60 6.51 -0.37 3.27
C CYS A 60 5.08 -0.57 3.80
N TYR A 61 4.31 -1.42 3.15
CA TYR A 61 2.94 -1.75 3.56
C TYR A 61 2.93 -2.86 4.60
N VAL A 62 2.11 -2.74 5.64
CA VAL A 62 2.04 -3.74 6.73
C VAL A 62 0.67 -4.37 6.79
N THR A 63 0.62 -5.71 6.83
CA THR A 63 -0.61 -6.50 6.97
C THR A 63 -1.02 -6.66 8.44
N ASP A 64 -2.25 -7.11 8.70
CA ASP A 64 -2.74 -7.33 10.08
C ASP A 64 -1.89 -8.34 10.86
N ASP A 65 -1.37 -9.37 10.20
CA ASP A 65 -0.50 -10.39 10.81
C ASP A 65 0.98 -9.98 10.87
N GLY A 66 1.30 -8.70 10.63
CA GLY A 66 2.61 -8.09 10.82
C GLY A 66 3.63 -8.43 9.73
N ALA A 67 3.20 -8.71 8.50
CA ALA A 67 4.13 -8.76 7.38
C ALA A 67 4.47 -7.34 6.91
N GLU A 68 5.76 -7.06 6.77
CA GLU A 68 6.26 -5.94 5.97
C GLU A 68 6.28 -6.39 4.49
N THR A 69 5.61 -5.64 3.62
CA THR A 69 5.36 -6.03 2.23
C THR A 69 5.55 -4.85 1.28
N ASP A 70 5.64 -5.15 -0.01
CA ASP A 70 5.63 -4.15 -1.06
C ASP A 70 4.31 -3.35 -1.09
N LEU A 71 4.36 -2.12 -1.59
CA LEU A 71 3.21 -1.21 -1.68
C LEU A 71 2.04 -1.76 -2.51
N ASP A 72 2.30 -2.70 -3.40
CA ASP A 72 1.27 -3.32 -4.25
C ASP A 72 0.21 -4.06 -3.42
N LEU A 73 0.57 -4.63 -2.24
CA LEU A 73 -0.43 -5.24 -1.36
C LEU A 73 -1.47 -4.22 -0.89
N GLY A 74 -1.08 -2.97 -0.69
CA GLY A 74 -2.00 -1.88 -0.41
C GLY A 74 -3.00 -1.68 -1.55
N HIS A 75 -2.56 -1.72 -2.80
CA HIS A 75 -3.47 -1.67 -3.95
C HIS A 75 -4.45 -2.84 -3.95
N TYR A 76 -3.96 -4.07 -3.68
CA TYR A 76 -4.83 -5.25 -3.67
C TYR A 76 -5.90 -5.17 -2.59
N GLU A 77 -5.54 -4.78 -1.37
CA GLU A 77 -6.52 -4.59 -0.29
C GLU A 77 -7.52 -3.48 -0.61
N ARG A 78 -7.07 -2.35 -1.16
CA ARG A 78 -7.94 -1.23 -1.56
C ARG A 78 -8.96 -1.63 -2.64
N PHE A 79 -8.54 -2.44 -3.63
CA PHE A 79 -9.43 -2.90 -4.70
C PHE A 79 -10.44 -3.95 -4.22
N LEU A 80 -10.00 -4.91 -3.43
CA LEU A 80 -10.84 -6.02 -3.00
C LEU A 80 -11.64 -5.73 -1.71
N GLY A 81 -11.24 -4.73 -0.93
CA GLY A 81 -11.86 -4.45 0.36
C GLY A 81 -11.65 -5.58 1.39
N VAL A 82 -10.55 -6.35 1.26
CA VAL A 82 -10.22 -7.49 2.12
C VAL A 82 -8.82 -7.37 2.68
N HIS A 83 -8.59 -7.94 3.88
CA HIS A 83 -7.26 -7.97 4.48
C HIS A 83 -6.43 -9.14 3.93
N MET A 84 -5.19 -8.87 3.62
CA MET A 84 -4.21 -9.86 3.19
C MET A 84 -3.29 -10.28 4.34
N SER A 85 -2.47 -11.29 4.11
CA SER A 85 -1.62 -11.93 5.10
C SER A 85 -0.19 -12.13 4.58
N LYS A 86 0.70 -12.62 5.46
CA LYS A 86 2.08 -13.03 5.09
C LYS A 86 2.16 -13.99 3.90
N ALA A 87 1.09 -14.75 3.65
CA ALA A 87 1.06 -15.70 2.54
C ALA A 87 0.84 -15.01 1.17
N ASN A 88 0.40 -13.76 1.18
CA ASN A 88 0.13 -13.00 -0.05
C ASN A 88 1.36 -12.27 -0.61
N ASN A 89 2.48 -12.19 0.14
CA ASN A 89 3.73 -11.60 -0.34
C ASN A 89 4.93 -12.54 -0.13
N VAL A 90 5.61 -12.86 -1.21
CA VAL A 90 6.76 -13.77 -1.22
C VAL A 90 7.91 -13.13 -1.99
N THR A 91 9.06 -12.97 -1.33
CA THR A 91 10.30 -12.47 -1.94
C THR A 91 11.23 -13.61 -2.31
N THR A 92 12.14 -13.38 -3.25
CA THR A 92 13.25 -14.30 -3.53
C THR A 92 14.03 -14.60 -2.26
N GLY A 93 14.28 -13.60 -1.41
CA GLY A 93 14.99 -13.79 -0.14
C GLY A 93 14.30 -14.80 0.77
N LYS A 94 12.98 -14.72 0.95
CA LYS A 94 12.22 -15.71 1.75
C LYS A 94 12.32 -17.13 1.19
N ILE A 95 12.33 -17.27 -0.14
CA ILE A 95 12.44 -18.58 -0.79
C ILE A 95 13.83 -19.18 -0.57
N TYR A 96 14.88 -18.43 -0.90
CA TYR A 96 16.25 -18.89 -0.73
C TYR A 96 16.57 -19.17 0.75
N TRP A 97 16.16 -18.29 1.65
CA TRP A 97 16.31 -18.50 3.10
C TRP A 97 15.67 -19.82 3.55
N THR A 98 14.45 -20.12 3.07
CA THR A 98 13.75 -21.36 3.39
C THR A 98 14.52 -22.59 2.89
N VAL A 99 15.01 -22.56 1.64
CA VAL A 99 15.73 -23.69 1.04
C VAL A 99 17.10 -23.88 1.70
N ILE A 100 17.82 -22.80 1.99
CA ILE A 100 19.12 -22.86 2.67
C ILE A 100 18.98 -23.43 4.09
N ASN A 101 17.96 -22.98 4.85
CA ASN A 101 17.71 -23.53 6.18
C ASN A 101 17.39 -25.03 6.13
N LYS A 102 16.53 -25.45 5.22
CA LYS A 102 16.23 -26.89 5.01
C LYS A 102 17.50 -27.70 4.66
N GLU A 103 18.40 -27.12 3.86
CA GLU A 103 19.69 -27.75 3.56
C GLU A 103 20.51 -27.91 4.83
N ARG A 104 20.66 -26.87 5.64
CA ARG A 104 21.41 -26.89 6.90
C ARG A 104 20.81 -27.83 7.93
N GLU A 105 19.50 -28.03 7.92
CA GLU A 105 18.77 -28.99 8.75
C GLU A 105 18.87 -30.45 8.23
N GLY A 106 19.50 -30.66 7.06
CA GLY A 106 19.68 -32.00 6.47
C GLY A 106 18.42 -32.53 5.74
N ALA A 107 17.43 -31.69 5.46
CA ALA A 107 16.18 -32.13 4.83
C ALA A 107 16.36 -32.75 3.43
N TYR A 108 17.45 -32.44 2.75
CA TYR A 108 17.76 -32.97 1.42
C TYR A 108 18.64 -34.23 1.41
N LEU A 109 18.95 -34.81 2.60
CA LEU A 109 19.63 -36.09 2.74
C LEU A 109 20.96 -36.18 1.94
N GLY A 110 21.73 -35.09 1.89
CA GLY A 110 23.03 -35.04 1.20
C GLY A 110 22.96 -34.85 -0.31
N LYS A 111 21.77 -34.62 -0.89
CA LYS A 111 21.63 -34.29 -2.30
C LYS A 111 22.19 -32.90 -2.61
N THR A 112 22.72 -32.71 -3.82
CA THR A 112 23.07 -31.39 -4.33
C THR A 112 21.81 -30.55 -4.47
N VAL A 113 21.74 -29.39 -3.78
CA VAL A 113 20.62 -28.44 -3.86
C VAL A 113 20.87 -27.48 -5.02
N GLN A 114 19.89 -27.34 -5.92
CA GLN A 114 19.97 -26.56 -7.16
C GLN A 114 18.72 -25.66 -7.31
N ILE A 115 18.80 -24.68 -8.20
CA ILE A 115 17.65 -23.82 -8.50
C ILE A 115 16.48 -24.69 -9.00
N VAL A 116 16.72 -25.57 -9.97
CA VAL A 116 15.76 -26.58 -10.40
C VAL A 116 16.24 -27.92 -9.85
N PRO A 117 15.46 -28.67 -9.05
CA PRO A 117 14.07 -28.38 -8.70
C PRO A 117 13.85 -27.62 -7.37
N HIS A 118 14.86 -27.47 -6.50
CA HIS A 118 14.64 -27.15 -5.08
C HIS A 118 14.08 -25.74 -4.85
N ILE A 119 14.61 -24.71 -5.55
CA ILE A 119 14.06 -23.34 -5.49
C ILE A 119 12.72 -23.27 -6.21
N THR A 120 12.60 -23.87 -7.40
CA THR A 120 11.33 -23.86 -8.15
C THR A 120 10.22 -24.62 -7.43
N ASP A 121 10.52 -25.71 -6.73
CA ASP A 121 9.54 -26.43 -5.91
C ASP A 121 9.05 -25.60 -4.72
N GLU A 122 9.93 -24.85 -4.06
CA GLU A 122 9.52 -23.94 -2.98
C GLU A 122 8.67 -22.76 -3.55
N ILE A 123 9.00 -22.23 -4.72
CA ILE A 123 8.19 -21.21 -5.41
C ILE A 123 6.80 -21.77 -5.70
N LYS A 124 6.70 -22.92 -6.37
CA LYS A 124 5.42 -23.59 -6.68
C LYS A 124 4.61 -23.87 -5.42
N ARG A 125 5.27 -24.37 -4.37
CA ARG A 125 4.62 -24.62 -3.08
C ARG A 125 3.98 -23.35 -2.52
N ARG A 126 4.66 -22.19 -2.61
CA ARG A 126 4.13 -20.89 -2.18
C ARG A 126 3.00 -20.41 -3.08
N MET A 127 3.12 -20.54 -4.39
CA MET A 127 2.08 -20.16 -5.36
C MET A 127 0.77 -20.93 -5.12
N LEU A 128 0.87 -22.21 -4.76
CA LEU A 128 -0.30 -23.07 -4.51
C LEU A 128 -0.81 -23.03 -3.06
N LEU A 129 -0.10 -22.35 -2.14
CA LEU A 129 -0.39 -22.42 -0.71
C LEU A 129 -1.79 -21.95 -0.36
N LEU A 130 -2.20 -20.79 -0.87
CA LEU A 130 -3.51 -20.23 -0.59
C LEU A 130 -4.66 -21.06 -1.18
N GLY A 131 -4.43 -21.69 -2.34
CA GLY A 131 -5.41 -22.60 -2.96
C GLY A 131 -5.71 -23.83 -2.12
N LYS A 132 -4.70 -24.37 -1.44
CA LYS A 132 -4.86 -25.53 -0.53
C LYS A 132 -5.74 -25.23 0.69
N THR A 133 -6.01 -23.96 0.98
CA THR A 133 -6.91 -23.59 2.10
C THR A 133 -8.39 -23.82 1.80
N GLY A 134 -8.77 -23.94 0.52
CA GLY A 134 -10.16 -24.05 0.08
C GLY A 134 -11.00 -22.77 0.27
N LYS A 135 -10.36 -21.66 0.66
CA LYS A 135 -11.03 -20.38 0.91
C LYS A 135 -11.33 -19.58 -0.35
N TYR A 136 -10.59 -19.84 -1.44
CA TYR A 136 -10.61 -19.05 -2.66
C TYR A 136 -10.97 -19.91 -3.88
N ASP A 137 -11.77 -19.34 -4.77
CA ASP A 137 -12.13 -19.92 -6.05
C ASP A 137 -11.06 -19.60 -7.10
N VAL A 138 -10.51 -18.38 -7.05
CA VAL A 138 -9.45 -17.90 -7.94
C VAL A 138 -8.33 -17.22 -7.15
N ILE A 139 -7.08 -17.51 -7.51
CA ILE A 139 -5.88 -16.84 -7.03
C ILE A 139 -5.22 -16.14 -8.19
N VAL A 140 -5.06 -14.82 -8.09
CA VAL A 140 -4.30 -14.02 -9.04
C VAL A 140 -2.89 -13.84 -8.50
N THR A 141 -1.89 -14.33 -9.20
CA THR A 141 -0.48 -14.23 -8.81
C THR A 141 0.25 -13.25 -9.71
N GLU A 142 0.65 -12.11 -9.16
CA GLU A 142 1.52 -11.17 -9.85
C GLU A 142 2.98 -11.53 -9.62
N VAL A 143 3.73 -11.67 -10.71
CA VAL A 143 5.19 -11.82 -10.68
C VAL A 143 5.85 -10.47 -10.93
N GLY A 144 6.57 -9.98 -9.93
CA GLY A 144 7.34 -8.73 -10.00
C GLY A 144 8.51 -8.82 -11.00
N GLY A 145 9.12 -7.67 -11.27
CA GLY A 145 10.21 -7.55 -12.23
C GLY A 145 9.75 -7.60 -13.69
N THR A 146 10.71 -7.74 -14.58
CA THR A 146 10.50 -7.75 -16.04
C THR A 146 10.92 -9.11 -16.58
N VAL A 147 10.10 -9.71 -17.46
CA VAL A 147 10.47 -10.96 -18.12
C VAL A 147 11.71 -10.73 -18.97
N GLY A 148 12.72 -11.57 -18.74
CA GLY A 148 14.06 -11.47 -19.32
C GLY A 148 15.12 -11.02 -18.30
N ASP A 149 14.73 -10.43 -17.17
CA ASP A 149 15.65 -10.14 -16.08
C ASP A 149 16.04 -11.43 -15.37
N MET A 150 17.30 -11.51 -14.96
CA MET A 150 17.87 -12.70 -14.32
C MET A 150 17.12 -13.07 -13.02
N GLU A 151 16.71 -12.08 -12.26
CA GLU A 151 16.02 -12.22 -10.98
C GLU A 151 14.64 -12.85 -11.12
N SER A 152 13.95 -12.64 -12.25
CA SER A 152 12.60 -13.18 -12.49
C SER A 152 12.60 -14.61 -13.06
N GLN A 153 13.74 -15.11 -13.57
CA GLN A 153 13.82 -16.41 -14.24
C GLN A 153 13.33 -17.60 -13.40
N PRO A 154 13.66 -17.74 -12.10
CA PRO A 154 13.18 -18.87 -11.30
C PRO A 154 11.65 -18.88 -11.15
N PHE A 155 11.02 -17.71 -11.14
CA PHE A 155 9.56 -17.59 -11.07
C PHE A 155 8.90 -17.97 -12.39
N VAL A 156 9.45 -17.52 -13.51
CA VAL A 156 8.96 -17.88 -14.84
C VAL A 156 9.11 -19.38 -15.07
N GLU A 157 10.24 -19.98 -14.65
CA GLU A 157 10.45 -21.43 -14.69
C GLU A 157 9.44 -22.19 -13.82
N ALA A 158 9.11 -21.68 -12.64
CA ALA A 158 8.09 -22.28 -11.78
C ALA A 158 6.69 -22.23 -12.45
N ILE A 159 6.33 -21.12 -13.11
CA ILE A 159 5.08 -21.01 -13.88
C ILE A 159 5.07 -22.04 -15.02
N ARG A 160 6.17 -22.15 -15.78
CA ARG A 160 6.29 -23.14 -16.84
C ARG A 160 6.05 -24.57 -16.34
N GLN A 161 6.60 -24.90 -15.16
CA GLN A 161 6.36 -26.21 -14.54
C GLN A 161 4.91 -26.38 -14.11
N LEU A 162 4.28 -25.34 -13.53
CA LEU A 162 2.88 -25.40 -13.14
C LEU A 162 1.94 -25.53 -14.34
N GLN A 163 2.24 -24.92 -15.50
CA GLN A 163 1.49 -25.14 -16.75
C GLN A 163 1.52 -26.60 -17.21
N TRP A 164 2.57 -27.33 -16.85
CA TRP A 164 2.68 -28.75 -17.14
C TRP A 164 2.04 -29.65 -16.07
N GLU A 165 2.09 -29.23 -14.80
CA GLU A 165 1.64 -30.03 -13.65
C GLU A 165 0.14 -29.90 -13.37
N LEU A 166 -0.48 -28.76 -13.70
CA LEU A 166 -1.90 -28.50 -13.50
C LEU A 166 -2.69 -28.78 -14.79
N PRO A 167 -4.00 -29.10 -14.67
CA PRO A 167 -4.89 -29.13 -15.83
C PRO A 167 -4.94 -27.76 -16.53
N ASP A 168 -5.03 -27.77 -17.86
CA ASP A 168 -5.07 -26.55 -18.69
C ASP A 168 -6.20 -25.59 -18.23
N GLU A 169 -7.35 -26.13 -17.83
CA GLU A 169 -8.49 -25.37 -17.34
C GLU A 169 -8.33 -24.82 -15.90
N ASP A 170 -7.24 -25.14 -15.20
CA ASP A 170 -6.97 -24.65 -13.85
C ASP A 170 -5.95 -23.50 -13.80
N LEU A 171 -5.30 -23.18 -14.93
CA LEU A 171 -4.25 -22.15 -14.99
C LEU A 171 -4.38 -21.30 -16.27
N ILE A 172 -4.28 -19.98 -16.12
CA ILE A 172 -4.21 -19.02 -17.24
C ILE A 172 -3.05 -18.05 -17.04
N SER A 173 -2.37 -17.70 -18.11
CA SER A 173 -1.24 -16.75 -18.12
C SER A 173 -1.60 -15.46 -18.85
N ILE A 174 -1.44 -14.35 -18.15
CA ILE A 174 -1.65 -12.98 -18.68
C ILE A 174 -0.31 -12.27 -18.72
N HIS A 175 0.00 -11.65 -19.87
CA HIS A 175 1.24 -10.90 -20.03
C HIS A 175 0.99 -9.44 -20.34
N LEU A 176 1.44 -8.54 -19.44
CA LEU A 176 1.35 -7.09 -19.63
C LEU A 176 2.58 -6.59 -20.38
N THR A 177 2.34 -5.80 -21.44
CA THR A 177 3.39 -5.23 -22.27
C THR A 177 3.13 -3.76 -22.58
N LEU A 178 4.05 -3.13 -23.31
CA LEU A 178 3.95 -1.73 -23.73
C LEU A 178 3.84 -1.62 -25.26
N VAL A 179 2.85 -0.86 -25.71
CA VAL A 179 2.73 -0.39 -27.10
C VAL A 179 2.93 1.13 -27.10
N PRO A 180 4.18 1.62 -27.21
CA PRO A 180 4.46 3.03 -27.11
C PRO A 180 3.99 3.79 -28.35
N TYR A 181 3.53 5.03 -28.13
CA TYR A 181 3.26 6.00 -29.18
C TYR A 181 4.51 6.83 -29.47
N LEU A 182 5.05 6.73 -30.66
CA LEU A 182 6.19 7.53 -31.08
C LEU A 182 5.71 8.86 -31.68
N ARG A 183 5.79 9.93 -30.91
CA ARG A 183 5.28 11.27 -31.30
C ARG A 183 5.86 11.77 -32.61
N ALA A 184 7.18 11.55 -32.86
CA ALA A 184 7.84 11.97 -34.09
C ALA A 184 7.31 11.23 -35.35
N ALA A 185 7.00 9.94 -35.20
CA ALA A 185 6.47 9.10 -36.29
C ALA A 185 4.94 9.11 -36.35
N LYS A 186 4.27 9.65 -35.31
CA LYS A 186 2.81 9.69 -35.13
C LYS A 186 2.17 8.29 -35.25
N GLU A 187 2.80 7.29 -34.67
CA GLU A 187 2.31 5.90 -34.75
C GLU A 187 2.61 5.08 -33.48
N LEU A 188 1.77 4.08 -33.23
CA LEU A 188 1.97 3.06 -32.21
C LEU A 188 2.94 1.97 -32.70
N LYS A 189 3.88 1.56 -31.84
CA LYS A 189 4.89 0.56 -32.16
C LYS A 189 4.67 -0.73 -31.39
N THR A 190 4.39 -1.82 -32.12
CA THR A 190 4.14 -3.16 -31.54
C THR A 190 5.39 -3.99 -31.32
N LYS A 191 6.57 -3.55 -31.78
CA LYS A 191 7.83 -4.32 -31.64
C LYS A 191 8.22 -4.59 -30.18
N PRO A 192 8.14 -3.64 -29.23
CA PRO A 192 8.43 -3.94 -27.82
C PRO A 192 7.57 -5.07 -27.26
N THR A 193 6.27 -5.06 -27.56
CA THR A 193 5.33 -6.15 -27.20
C THR A 193 5.76 -7.49 -27.79
N GLN A 194 6.08 -7.53 -29.08
CA GLN A 194 6.50 -8.76 -29.76
C GLN A 194 7.77 -9.36 -29.13
N HIS A 195 8.77 -8.52 -28.83
CA HIS A 195 10.02 -8.97 -28.21
C HIS A 195 9.76 -9.48 -26.77
N SER A 196 8.94 -8.77 -25.99
CA SER A 196 8.61 -9.18 -24.62
C SER A 196 7.93 -10.55 -24.58
N VAL A 197 6.92 -10.75 -25.43
CA VAL A 197 6.24 -12.05 -25.54
C VAL A 197 7.18 -13.14 -26.05
N GLN A 198 8.04 -12.82 -27.01
CA GLN A 198 9.05 -13.78 -27.50
C GLN A 198 10.00 -14.23 -26.39
N MET A 199 10.45 -13.33 -25.52
CA MET A 199 11.30 -13.67 -24.36
C MET A 199 10.56 -14.61 -23.38
N LEU A 200 9.28 -14.34 -23.11
CA LEU A 200 8.45 -15.20 -22.26
C LEU A 200 8.29 -16.61 -22.89
N GLN A 201 8.02 -16.67 -24.18
CA GLN A 201 7.90 -17.94 -24.92
C GLN A 201 9.23 -18.70 -24.99
N GLN A 202 10.36 -18.02 -25.12
CA GLN A 202 11.69 -18.66 -25.03
C GLN A 202 11.96 -19.28 -23.67
N ALA A 203 11.39 -18.72 -22.59
CA ALA A 203 11.40 -19.32 -21.26
C ALA A 203 10.36 -20.45 -21.09
N GLY A 204 9.61 -20.79 -22.14
CA GLY A 204 8.65 -21.89 -22.17
C GLY A 204 7.26 -21.56 -21.63
N VAL A 205 6.95 -20.29 -21.38
CA VAL A 205 5.61 -19.85 -20.97
C VAL A 205 4.89 -19.18 -22.14
N HIS A 206 3.69 -19.67 -22.46
CA HIS A 206 2.84 -19.11 -23.49
C HIS A 206 1.73 -18.27 -22.83
N PRO A 207 1.63 -16.97 -23.12
CA PRO A 207 0.55 -16.16 -22.58
C PRO A 207 -0.77 -16.51 -23.31
N ASP A 208 -1.86 -16.59 -22.56
CA ASP A 208 -3.22 -16.77 -23.08
C ASP A 208 -3.85 -15.42 -23.45
N ILE A 209 -3.53 -14.38 -22.66
CA ILE A 209 -4.03 -13.02 -22.84
C ILE A 209 -2.85 -12.05 -22.81
N ILE A 210 -2.85 -11.08 -23.74
CA ILE A 210 -1.89 -9.98 -23.76
C ILE A 210 -2.62 -8.68 -23.42
N VAL A 211 -2.17 -8.01 -22.37
CA VAL A 211 -2.64 -6.67 -22.00
C VAL A 211 -1.61 -5.65 -22.51
N CYS A 212 -2.02 -4.80 -23.42
CA CYS A 212 -1.17 -3.78 -24.02
C CYS A 212 -1.37 -2.44 -23.32
N ARG A 213 -0.40 -2.02 -22.50
CA ARG A 213 -0.36 -0.65 -22.00
C ARG A 213 -0.09 0.28 -23.17
N THR A 214 -0.90 1.33 -23.31
CA THR A 214 -0.82 2.27 -24.44
C THR A 214 -1.42 3.64 -24.07
N GLU A 215 -0.91 4.69 -24.71
CA GLU A 215 -1.46 6.06 -24.57
C GLU A 215 -2.69 6.29 -25.47
N MET A 216 -2.90 5.46 -26.48
CA MET A 216 -3.95 5.61 -27.49
C MET A 216 -4.63 4.26 -27.78
N GLU A 217 -5.84 4.32 -28.31
CA GLU A 217 -6.59 3.13 -28.69
C GLU A 217 -5.86 2.28 -29.74
N LEU A 218 -5.90 0.97 -29.54
CA LEU A 218 -5.40 -0.02 -30.49
C LEU A 218 -6.45 -0.28 -31.57
N THR A 219 -6.10 0.04 -32.81
CA THR A 219 -6.97 -0.32 -33.95
C THR A 219 -7.12 -1.84 -34.07
N PRO A 220 -8.23 -2.33 -34.69
CA PRO A 220 -8.40 -3.77 -34.96
C PRO A 220 -7.23 -4.39 -35.74
N GLU A 221 -6.60 -3.62 -36.64
CA GLU A 221 -5.41 -4.08 -37.39
C GLU A 221 -4.21 -4.28 -36.48
N LEU A 222 -3.97 -3.35 -35.52
CA LEU A 222 -2.88 -3.47 -34.56
C LEU A 222 -3.11 -4.64 -33.60
N ARG A 223 -4.35 -4.84 -33.12
CA ARG A 223 -4.70 -6.02 -32.29
C ARG A 223 -4.44 -7.33 -33.05
N ARG A 224 -4.90 -7.45 -34.31
CA ARG A 224 -4.62 -8.62 -35.15
C ARG A 224 -3.12 -8.83 -35.39
N LYS A 225 -2.37 -7.74 -35.60
CA LYS A 225 -0.92 -7.81 -35.77
C LYS A 225 -0.23 -8.34 -34.53
N VAL A 226 -0.57 -7.81 -33.34
CA VAL A 226 -0.01 -8.29 -32.06
C VAL A 226 -0.38 -9.75 -31.87
N ALA A 227 -1.63 -10.13 -32.05
CA ALA A 227 -2.11 -11.50 -31.93
C ALA A 227 -1.31 -12.50 -32.81
N LEU A 228 -1.11 -12.15 -34.09
CA LEU A 228 -0.36 -12.97 -35.02
C LEU A 228 1.09 -13.18 -34.60
N PHE A 229 1.79 -12.09 -34.20
CA PHE A 229 3.21 -12.17 -33.83
C PHE A 229 3.45 -12.77 -32.45
N CYS A 230 2.46 -12.72 -31.57
CA CYS A 230 2.53 -13.22 -30.21
C CYS A 230 1.85 -14.59 -30.02
N ASN A 231 1.29 -15.16 -31.10
CA ASN A 231 0.65 -16.47 -31.10
C ASN A 231 -0.50 -16.60 -30.10
N VAL A 232 -1.37 -15.57 -30.05
CA VAL A 232 -2.62 -15.58 -29.27
C VAL A 232 -3.82 -15.35 -30.20
N LYS A 233 -5.03 -15.62 -29.70
CA LYS A 233 -6.25 -15.31 -30.44
C LYS A 233 -6.43 -13.79 -30.58
N PRO A 234 -6.95 -13.26 -31.70
CA PRO A 234 -7.14 -11.82 -31.87
C PRO A 234 -7.96 -11.15 -30.77
N GLY A 235 -8.98 -11.81 -30.24
CA GLY A 235 -9.79 -11.32 -29.13
C GLY A 235 -9.08 -11.36 -27.76
N HIS A 236 -7.91 -11.98 -27.65
CA HIS A 236 -7.12 -12.05 -26.43
C HIS A 236 -6.01 -10.99 -26.37
N VAL A 237 -6.04 -10.01 -27.25
CA VAL A 237 -5.19 -8.81 -27.19
C VAL A 237 -6.07 -7.64 -26.76
N ILE A 238 -5.91 -7.21 -25.53
CA ILE A 238 -6.68 -6.11 -24.92
C ILE A 238 -5.78 -4.92 -24.65
N GLN A 239 -6.38 -3.75 -24.53
CA GLN A 239 -5.67 -2.51 -24.22
C GLN A 239 -5.88 -2.08 -22.77
N SER A 240 -4.88 -1.43 -22.23
CA SER A 240 -4.97 -0.68 -20.96
C SER A 240 -4.50 0.73 -21.21
N ILE A 241 -5.45 1.64 -21.40
CA ILE A 241 -5.19 3.07 -21.61
C ILE A 241 -5.11 3.78 -20.27
N ASP A 242 -4.40 4.91 -20.22
CA ASP A 242 -4.32 5.76 -19.03
C ASP A 242 -5.72 6.18 -18.56
N ALA A 243 -6.00 5.94 -17.29
CA ALA A 243 -7.24 6.32 -16.65
C ALA A 243 -7.05 7.49 -15.67
N PRO A 244 -8.05 8.35 -15.48
CA PRO A 244 -7.98 9.47 -14.52
C PRO A 244 -7.77 9.03 -13.08
N SER A 245 -8.21 7.81 -12.75
CA SER A 245 -8.01 7.16 -11.45
C SER A 245 -7.74 5.67 -11.66
N ILE A 246 -6.90 5.08 -10.79
CA ILE A 246 -6.67 3.63 -10.80
C ILE A 246 -7.96 2.84 -10.57
N TYR A 247 -8.91 3.40 -9.83
CA TYR A 247 -10.22 2.79 -9.56
C TYR A 247 -11.18 2.76 -10.76
N GLN A 248 -10.84 3.46 -11.86
CA GLN A 248 -11.55 3.35 -13.13
C GLN A 248 -11.10 2.11 -13.93
N VAL A 249 -9.88 1.61 -13.69
CA VAL A 249 -9.28 0.54 -14.49
C VAL A 249 -10.11 -0.75 -14.49
N PRO A 250 -10.74 -1.21 -13.37
CA PRO A 250 -11.64 -2.37 -13.42
C PRO A 250 -12.76 -2.23 -14.45
N LEU A 251 -13.39 -1.05 -14.56
CA LEU A 251 -14.45 -0.81 -15.55
C LEU A 251 -13.91 -0.81 -16.98
N ASN A 252 -12.72 -0.25 -17.19
CA ASN A 252 -12.07 -0.29 -18.51
C ASN A 252 -11.70 -1.73 -18.92
N MET A 253 -11.36 -2.59 -17.96
CA MET A 253 -11.07 -4.02 -18.22
C MET A 253 -12.36 -4.84 -18.41
N GLU A 254 -13.48 -4.43 -17.79
CA GLU A 254 -14.82 -4.96 -18.09
C GLU A 254 -15.18 -4.70 -19.57
N ASP A 255 -15.01 -3.46 -20.03
CA ASP A 255 -15.26 -3.07 -21.43
C ASP A 255 -14.39 -3.87 -22.43
N GLU A 256 -13.20 -4.30 -22.02
CA GLU A 256 -12.30 -5.17 -22.77
C GLU A 256 -12.58 -6.68 -22.58
N HIS A 257 -13.61 -7.05 -21.80
CA HIS A 257 -14.06 -8.42 -21.52
C HIS A 257 -12.99 -9.33 -20.88
N LEU A 258 -12.06 -8.76 -20.07
CA LEU A 258 -10.96 -9.51 -19.47
C LEU A 258 -11.46 -10.64 -18.56
N ASP A 259 -12.45 -10.37 -17.75
CA ASP A 259 -13.07 -11.34 -16.84
C ASP A 259 -13.79 -12.46 -17.57
N GLU A 260 -14.52 -12.15 -18.65
CA GLU A 260 -15.19 -13.15 -19.48
C GLU A 260 -14.20 -14.12 -20.13
N MET A 261 -13.06 -13.60 -20.62
CA MET A 261 -12.00 -14.44 -21.18
C MET A 261 -11.46 -15.42 -20.13
N VAL A 262 -11.22 -14.93 -18.91
CA VAL A 262 -10.73 -15.75 -17.80
C VAL A 262 -11.77 -16.77 -17.36
N LEU A 263 -13.02 -16.37 -17.21
CA LEU A 263 -14.12 -17.27 -16.83
C LEU A 263 -14.36 -18.35 -17.88
N ASN A 264 -14.35 -17.99 -19.15
CA ASN A 264 -14.49 -18.93 -20.27
C ASN A 264 -13.35 -19.96 -20.31
N HIS A 265 -12.11 -19.52 -20.04
CA HIS A 265 -10.96 -20.43 -19.96
C HIS A 265 -11.14 -21.44 -18.81
N PHE A 266 -11.60 -20.98 -17.66
CA PHE A 266 -11.84 -21.84 -16.48
C PHE A 266 -13.13 -22.68 -16.55
N GLY A 267 -13.99 -22.46 -17.55
CA GLY A 267 -15.30 -23.08 -17.64
C GLY A 267 -16.24 -22.69 -16.47
N ILE A 268 -16.09 -21.47 -15.95
CA ILE A 268 -16.90 -20.96 -14.84
C ILE A 268 -18.04 -20.11 -15.40
N SER A 269 -19.28 -20.43 -15.00
CA SER A 269 -20.44 -19.57 -15.21
C SER A 269 -20.65 -18.71 -13.98
N ALA A 270 -20.70 -17.39 -14.15
CA ALA A 270 -20.89 -16.40 -13.10
C ALA A 270 -21.88 -15.31 -13.57
N PRO A 271 -22.57 -14.63 -12.65
CA PRO A 271 -23.46 -13.51 -13.01
C PRO A 271 -22.66 -12.32 -13.58
N GLU A 272 -23.38 -11.33 -14.11
CA GLU A 272 -22.78 -10.04 -14.48
C GLU A 272 -22.17 -9.35 -13.26
N PRO A 273 -21.08 -8.58 -13.43
CA PRO A 273 -20.40 -7.96 -12.31
C PRO A 273 -21.23 -6.81 -11.69
N ASP A 274 -21.31 -6.77 -10.38
CA ASP A 274 -21.93 -5.67 -9.65
C ASP A 274 -20.89 -4.62 -9.25
N PHE A 275 -20.93 -3.48 -9.92
CA PHE A 275 -20.07 -2.32 -9.67
C PHE A 275 -20.82 -1.12 -9.07
N THR A 276 -22.00 -1.32 -8.48
CA THR A 276 -22.82 -0.24 -7.93
C THR A 276 -22.01 0.65 -6.97
N ASN A 277 -21.30 0.05 -6.01
CA ASN A 277 -20.50 0.80 -5.04
C ASN A 277 -19.31 1.53 -5.69
N LEU A 278 -18.60 0.86 -6.59
CA LEU A 278 -17.45 1.45 -7.30
C LEU A 278 -17.87 2.61 -8.19
N LYS A 279 -18.97 2.47 -8.94
CA LYS A 279 -19.52 3.54 -9.78
C LYS A 279 -19.98 4.75 -8.94
N SER A 280 -20.61 4.50 -7.79
CA SER A 280 -21.00 5.57 -6.85
C SER A 280 -19.77 6.28 -6.24
N PHE A 281 -18.71 5.56 -5.91
CA PHE A 281 -17.45 6.15 -5.45
C PHE A 281 -16.81 7.03 -6.54
N LEU A 282 -16.71 6.52 -7.78
CA LEU A 282 -16.15 7.28 -8.90
C LEU A 282 -16.95 8.53 -9.25
N ASP A 283 -18.29 8.47 -9.17
CA ASP A 283 -19.13 9.64 -9.39
C ASP A 283 -18.82 10.75 -8.39
N ARG A 284 -18.72 10.43 -7.09
CA ARG A 284 -18.35 11.41 -6.05
C ARG A 284 -16.92 11.92 -6.22
N LEU A 285 -15.99 11.05 -6.65
CA LEU A 285 -14.61 11.42 -6.90
C LEU A 285 -14.46 12.42 -8.04
N TYR A 286 -15.22 12.23 -9.12
CA TYR A 286 -15.13 13.06 -10.32
C TYR A 286 -15.99 14.33 -10.26
N ASN A 287 -17.00 14.35 -9.39
CA ASN A 287 -17.92 15.46 -9.23
C ASN A 287 -17.90 16.06 -7.81
N PRO A 288 -16.74 16.50 -7.29
CA PRO A 288 -16.64 17.07 -5.96
C PRO A 288 -17.38 18.40 -5.87
N LYS A 289 -18.10 18.64 -4.77
CA LYS A 289 -18.84 19.89 -4.50
C LYS A 289 -17.98 20.91 -3.74
N HIS A 290 -16.95 20.44 -3.06
CA HIS A 290 -16.06 21.22 -2.20
C HIS A 290 -14.60 21.00 -2.59
N GLN A 291 -13.72 21.83 -2.04
CA GLN A 291 -12.28 21.60 -2.10
C GLN A 291 -11.58 22.10 -0.85
N VAL A 292 -10.49 21.46 -0.47
CA VAL A 292 -9.59 21.85 0.62
C VAL A 292 -8.15 21.69 0.22
N ASP A 293 -7.28 22.46 0.87
CA ASP A 293 -5.84 22.44 0.68
C ASP A 293 -5.17 21.91 1.97
N ILE A 294 -4.50 20.74 1.88
CA ILE A 294 -3.88 20.04 3.01
C ILE A 294 -2.36 20.03 2.86
N ALA A 295 -1.63 20.49 3.88
CA ALA A 295 -0.18 20.29 3.93
C ALA A 295 0.14 18.87 4.40
N LEU A 296 0.89 18.11 3.60
CA LEU A 296 1.53 16.85 3.98
C LEU A 296 3.00 17.13 4.32
N VAL A 297 3.30 17.26 5.62
CA VAL A 297 4.65 17.57 6.11
C VAL A 297 5.42 16.28 6.35
N GLY A 298 6.42 16.01 5.53
CA GLY A 298 7.15 14.74 5.52
C GLY A 298 8.61 14.84 5.11
N LYS A 299 9.30 13.68 5.15
CA LYS A 299 10.72 13.56 4.77
C LYS A 299 10.93 13.11 3.33
N TYR A 300 9.97 12.36 2.77
CA TYR A 300 10.09 11.64 1.50
C TYR A 300 9.10 12.17 0.45
N VAL A 301 8.83 13.47 0.52
CA VAL A 301 7.75 14.12 -0.26
C VAL A 301 8.05 14.26 -1.75
N GLU A 302 9.30 14.05 -2.17
CA GLU A 302 9.70 14.08 -3.58
C GLU A 302 9.21 12.84 -4.36
N LEU A 303 8.97 11.71 -3.66
CA LEU A 303 8.42 10.49 -4.24
C LEU A 303 7.01 10.24 -3.66
N GLN A 304 5.99 10.34 -4.50
CA GLN A 304 4.60 10.12 -4.08
C GLN A 304 4.36 8.72 -3.52
N ASP A 305 5.04 7.71 -4.04
CA ASP A 305 4.89 6.32 -3.60
C ASP A 305 5.40 6.09 -2.16
N ALA A 306 6.23 7.00 -1.60
CA ALA A 306 6.65 6.94 -0.20
C ALA A 306 5.51 7.19 0.81
N TYR A 307 4.42 7.83 0.37
CA TYR A 307 3.21 8.12 1.16
C TYR A 307 1.94 7.67 0.45
N LYS A 308 2.04 6.61 -0.34
CA LYS A 308 0.96 6.14 -1.22
C LYS A 308 -0.35 5.91 -0.47
N SER A 309 -0.33 5.19 0.65
CA SER A 309 -1.54 4.92 1.42
C SER A 309 -2.17 6.18 2.03
N ILE A 310 -1.36 7.16 2.43
CA ILE A 310 -1.88 8.47 2.90
C ILE A 310 -2.59 9.21 1.77
N LEU A 311 -1.95 9.27 0.58
CA LEU A 311 -2.54 9.93 -0.60
C LEU A 311 -3.83 9.23 -1.03
N GLU A 312 -3.86 7.90 -1.07
CA GLU A 312 -5.07 7.14 -1.37
C GLU A 312 -6.16 7.35 -0.30
N SER A 313 -5.78 7.44 0.99
CA SER A 313 -6.74 7.74 2.06
C SER A 313 -7.39 9.12 1.88
N PHE A 314 -6.66 10.11 1.38
CA PHE A 314 -7.24 11.40 1.01
C PHE A 314 -8.18 11.32 -0.20
N VAL A 315 -7.89 10.46 -1.18
CA VAL A 315 -8.80 10.18 -2.31
C VAL A 315 -10.11 9.58 -1.79
N HIS A 316 -10.04 8.59 -0.89
CA HIS A 316 -11.21 7.94 -0.31
C HIS A 316 -12.02 8.92 0.57
N ALA A 317 -11.36 9.63 1.46
CA ALA A 317 -11.98 10.62 2.35
C ALA A 317 -12.57 11.80 1.56
N GLY A 318 -11.88 12.23 0.51
CA GLY A 318 -12.37 13.25 -0.40
C GLY A 318 -13.66 12.82 -1.09
N ALA A 319 -13.72 11.61 -1.64
CA ALA A 319 -14.92 11.08 -2.26
C ALA A 319 -16.07 10.93 -1.25
N ALA A 320 -15.76 10.50 0.00
CA ALA A 320 -16.76 10.38 1.06
C ALA A 320 -17.41 11.74 1.42
N ASN A 321 -16.63 12.82 1.40
CA ASN A 321 -17.06 14.20 1.69
C ASN A 321 -17.50 14.98 0.43
N GLU A 322 -17.54 14.36 -0.74
CA GLU A 322 -17.75 15.06 -2.03
C GLU A 322 -16.81 16.28 -2.18
N CYS A 323 -15.55 16.10 -1.73
CA CYS A 323 -14.54 17.15 -1.60
C CYS A 323 -13.27 16.79 -2.38
N LYS A 324 -12.79 17.70 -3.20
CA LYS A 324 -11.47 17.61 -3.81
C LYS A 324 -10.41 17.97 -2.76
N VAL A 325 -9.57 17.03 -2.38
CA VAL A 325 -8.44 17.26 -1.48
C VAL A 325 -7.19 17.54 -2.31
N ASN A 326 -6.70 18.77 -2.25
CA ASN A 326 -5.42 19.15 -2.85
C ASN A 326 -4.34 18.94 -1.80
N VAL A 327 -3.47 17.95 -2.00
CA VAL A 327 -2.37 17.65 -1.08
C VAL A 327 -1.12 18.41 -1.53
N HIS A 328 -0.64 19.30 -0.67
CA HIS A 328 0.59 20.07 -0.84
C HIS A 328 1.70 19.43 -0.02
N THR A 329 2.69 18.86 -0.69
CA THR A 329 3.82 18.23 -0.03
C THR A 329 4.81 19.27 0.48
N VAL A 330 5.19 19.18 1.75
CA VAL A 330 6.13 20.09 2.42
C VAL A 330 7.31 19.30 2.98
N GLN A 331 8.51 19.55 2.44
CA GLN A 331 9.73 18.92 2.91
C GLN A 331 10.09 19.45 4.30
N SER A 332 9.99 18.59 5.30
CA SER A 332 10.19 19.00 6.71
C SER A 332 11.60 19.47 7.03
N GLU A 333 12.62 19.01 6.27
CA GLU A 333 14.01 19.48 6.44
C GLU A 333 14.21 20.94 6.04
N HIS A 334 13.39 21.44 5.11
CA HIS A 334 13.48 22.79 4.60
C HIS A 334 12.44 23.74 5.22
N LEU A 335 11.75 23.30 6.28
CA LEU A 335 10.75 24.09 6.98
C LEU A 335 11.37 24.72 8.23
N ASP A 336 11.39 26.04 8.29
CA ASP A 336 11.89 26.82 9.41
C ASP A 336 10.98 28.03 9.71
N SER A 337 11.27 28.77 10.77
CA SER A 337 10.47 29.91 11.22
C SER A 337 10.39 31.06 10.19
N SER A 338 11.29 31.14 9.22
CA SER A 338 11.31 32.20 8.22
C SER A 338 10.37 31.94 7.06
N ASN A 339 10.09 30.66 6.76
CA ASN A 339 9.26 30.24 5.60
C ASN A 339 7.97 29.51 5.99
N LEU A 340 7.73 29.29 7.30
CA LEU A 340 6.61 28.54 7.83
C LEU A 340 5.25 29.07 7.32
N GLU A 341 5.01 30.38 7.49
CA GLU A 341 3.77 31.04 7.07
C GLU A 341 3.54 30.95 5.56
N GLU A 342 4.59 31.12 4.76
CA GLU A 342 4.52 30.99 3.30
C GLU A 342 4.14 29.57 2.87
N LYS A 343 4.72 28.56 3.54
CA LYS A 343 4.57 27.15 3.16
C LYS A 343 3.25 26.52 3.61
N ILE A 344 2.77 26.87 4.82
CA ILE A 344 1.62 26.19 5.43
C ILE A 344 0.51 27.13 5.91
N GLY A 345 0.73 28.46 5.93
CA GLY A 345 -0.26 29.41 6.47
C GLY A 345 -1.58 29.47 5.73
N SER A 346 -1.60 29.18 4.42
CA SER A 346 -2.81 29.13 3.61
C SER A 346 -3.57 27.80 3.70
N MET A 347 -2.98 26.75 4.29
CA MET A 347 -3.56 25.42 4.32
C MET A 347 -4.79 25.33 5.22
N ASP A 348 -5.71 24.45 4.88
CA ASP A 348 -6.95 24.20 5.62
C ASP A 348 -6.78 23.07 6.66
N GLY A 349 -5.73 22.29 6.53
CA GLY A 349 -5.34 21.26 7.48
C GLY A 349 -3.86 20.89 7.32
N ILE A 350 -3.26 20.36 8.38
CA ILE A 350 -1.85 19.95 8.41
C ILE A 350 -1.77 18.50 8.86
N LEU A 351 -1.26 17.62 7.99
CA LEU A 351 -0.92 16.25 8.32
C LEU A 351 0.59 16.12 8.44
N VAL A 352 1.07 15.63 9.60
CA VAL A 352 2.48 15.29 9.81
C VAL A 352 2.67 13.79 9.63
N ALA A 353 3.41 13.46 8.57
CA ALA A 353 3.60 12.09 8.08
C ALA A 353 4.50 11.23 8.97
N PRO A 354 4.37 9.89 8.92
CA PRO A 354 5.28 8.95 9.55
C PRO A 354 6.72 9.06 9.02
N GLY A 355 7.64 8.31 9.62
CA GLY A 355 9.05 8.22 9.23
C GLY A 355 9.92 7.76 10.38
N PHE A 356 11.25 7.63 10.12
CA PHE A 356 12.25 7.21 11.09
C PHE A 356 13.46 8.14 11.09
N GLY A 357 14.22 8.15 12.21
CA GLY A 357 15.46 8.90 12.36
C GLY A 357 15.27 10.41 12.51
N GLU A 358 16.39 11.12 12.70
CA GLU A 358 16.44 12.51 13.15
C GLU A 358 16.15 13.59 12.09
N ARG A 359 16.27 13.24 10.81
CA ARG A 359 16.18 14.17 9.68
C ARG A 359 14.79 14.85 9.63
N GLY A 360 14.75 16.19 9.59
CA GLY A 360 13.53 17.00 9.42
C GLY A 360 12.58 17.03 10.61
N LEU A 361 13.00 16.64 11.82
CA LEU A 361 12.14 16.62 13.01
C LEU A 361 11.75 18.03 13.46
N GLU A 362 12.68 18.98 13.46
CA GLU A 362 12.39 20.35 13.90
C GLU A 362 11.36 21.04 13.00
N GLY A 363 11.40 20.81 11.69
CA GLY A 363 10.36 21.30 10.79
C GLY A 363 8.99 20.68 11.05
N LYS A 364 8.93 19.39 11.42
CA LYS A 364 7.68 18.75 11.86
C LYS A 364 7.15 19.40 13.15
N ILE A 365 8.02 19.61 14.13
CA ILE A 365 7.67 20.26 15.41
C ILE A 365 7.14 21.68 15.17
N LEU A 366 7.77 22.46 14.28
CA LEU A 366 7.30 23.80 13.91
C LEU A 366 5.91 23.76 13.26
N ALA A 367 5.65 22.81 12.36
CA ALA A 367 4.35 22.68 11.72
C ALA A 367 3.24 22.29 12.72
N ILE A 368 3.57 21.42 13.69
CA ILE A 368 2.65 21.04 14.79
C ILE A 368 2.34 22.22 15.69
N LYS A 369 3.36 22.98 16.10
CA LYS A 369 3.20 24.19 16.88
C LYS A 369 2.29 25.20 16.17
N TYR A 370 2.55 25.42 14.88
CA TYR A 370 1.72 26.30 14.06
C TYR A 370 0.26 25.86 14.07
N ALA A 371 -0.01 24.58 13.82
CA ALA A 371 -1.37 24.03 13.84
C ALA A 371 -2.06 24.25 15.20
N ARG A 372 -1.37 23.97 16.30
CA ARG A 372 -1.89 24.12 17.67
C ARG A 372 -2.21 25.59 18.00
N GLU A 373 -1.30 26.52 17.69
CA GLU A 373 -1.45 27.93 18.06
C GLU A 373 -2.46 28.68 17.18
N HIS A 374 -2.66 28.25 15.92
CA HIS A 374 -3.57 28.88 14.95
C HIS A 374 -4.90 28.15 14.77
N ASN A 375 -5.16 27.09 15.57
CA ASN A 375 -6.37 26.27 15.48
C ASN A 375 -6.59 25.65 14.08
N VAL A 376 -5.51 25.38 13.32
CA VAL A 376 -5.58 24.67 12.05
C VAL A 376 -5.77 23.17 12.33
N PRO A 377 -6.76 22.50 11.71
CA PRO A 377 -6.93 21.06 11.87
C PRO A 377 -5.61 20.29 11.70
N PHE A 378 -5.28 19.48 12.69
CA PHE A 378 -4.02 18.75 12.77
C PHE A 378 -4.24 17.25 12.88
N PHE A 379 -3.47 16.49 12.08
CA PHE A 379 -3.40 15.05 12.16
C PHE A 379 -1.95 14.56 12.12
N GLY A 380 -1.51 13.84 13.16
CA GLY A 380 -0.17 13.27 13.29
C GLY A 380 -0.19 11.75 13.24
N ILE A 381 0.55 11.12 12.30
CA ILE A 381 0.62 9.66 12.14
C ILE A 381 2.00 9.17 12.60
N CYS A 382 2.03 8.18 13.51
CA CYS A 382 3.23 7.50 14.02
C CYS A 382 4.29 8.50 14.49
N LEU A 383 5.35 8.77 13.76
CA LEU A 383 6.33 9.82 14.07
C LEU A 383 5.66 11.21 14.20
N GLY A 384 4.58 11.47 13.47
CA GLY A 384 3.81 12.70 13.59
C GLY A 384 3.17 12.87 14.98
N MET A 385 2.62 11.80 15.54
CA MET A 385 2.17 11.79 16.94
C MET A 385 3.34 11.96 17.92
N GLN A 386 4.45 11.27 17.71
CA GLN A 386 5.63 11.36 18.58
C GLN A 386 6.17 12.79 18.61
N MET A 387 6.25 13.46 17.47
CA MET A 387 6.69 14.87 17.40
C MET A 387 5.67 15.83 18.02
N CYS A 388 4.36 15.50 18.00
CA CYS A 388 3.34 16.24 18.73
C CYS A 388 3.59 16.19 20.24
N VAL A 389 3.93 15.03 20.78
CA VAL A 389 4.29 14.87 22.21
C VAL A 389 5.56 15.68 22.55
N VAL A 390 6.57 15.66 21.67
CA VAL A 390 7.81 16.44 21.85
C VAL A 390 7.52 17.95 21.81
N GLU A 391 6.74 18.42 20.85
CA GLU A 391 6.33 19.83 20.74
C GLU A 391 5.62 20.28 22.03
N PHE A 392 4.62 19.51 22.46
CA PHE A 392 3.84 19.85 23.65
C PHE A 392 4.70 19.87 24.93
N ALA A 393 5.64 18.93 25.05
CA ALA A 393 6.59 18.92 26.15
C ALA A 393 7.48 20.16 26.15
N ARG A 394 8.00 20.57 24.99
CA ARG A 394 8.90 21.73 24.88
C ARG A 394 8.19 23.06 25.08
N ASP A 395 7.05 23.25 24.42
CA ASP A 395 6.43 24.57 24.29
C ASP A 395 5.27 24.80 25.29
N VAL A 396 4.64 23.74 25.78
CA VAL A 396 3.57 23.87 26.78
C VAL A 396 4.07 23.53 28.20
N LEU A 397 4.81 22.42 28.38
CA LEU A 397 5.35 22.03 29.68
C LEU A 397 6.68 22.71 30.03
N GLY A 398 7.34 23.39 29.07
CA GLY A 398 8.61 24.08 29.29
C GLY A 398 9.83 23.14 29.40
N ILE A 399 9.72 21.87 29.01
CA ILE A 399 10.82 20.90 29.04
C ILE A 399 11.65 21.06 27.76
N LYS A 400 12.54 22.05 27.74
CA LYS A 400 13.25 22.49 26.53
C LYS A 400 14.07 21.42 25.81
N ASP A 401 14.57 20.44 26.56
CA ASP A 401 15.39 19.32 26.09
C ASP A 401 14.57 18.03 25.85
N ALA A 402 13.23 18.11 25.89
CA ALA A 402 12.38 16.98 25.57
C ALA A 402 12.63 16.49 24.12
N ILE A 403 12.85 15.18 23.95
CA ILE A 403 13.18 14.57 22.66
C ILE A 403 12.77 13.09 22.66
N SER A 404 12.85 12.46 21.49
CA SER A 404 12.76 11.00 21.35
C SER A 404 14.11 10.34 21.63
N ALA A 405 14.10 9.23 22.36
CA ALA A 405 15.27 8.38 22.57
C ALA A 405 15.80 7.74 21.24
N GLU A 406 15.02 7.75 20.17
CA GLU A 406 15.49 7.39 18.83
C GLU A 406 16.60 8.32 18.34
N VAL A 407 16.47 9.61 18.65
CA VAL A 407 17.42 10.67 18.27
C VAL A 407 18.57 10.77 19.24
N ASN A 408 18.26 10.75 20.53
CA ASN A 408 19.26 10.79 21.59
C ASN A 408 18.98 9.72 22.66
N PRO A 409 19.64 8.54 22.55
CA PRO A 409 19.46 7.46 23.52
C PRO A 409 19.83 7.82 24.97
N ASN A 410 20.59 8.90 25.17
CA ASN A 410 21.01 9.40 26.48
C ASN A 410 20.29 10.70 26.88
N ALA A 411 19.12 10.98 26.29
CA ALA A 411 18.35 12.17 26.61
C ALA A 411 17.97 12.20 28.10
N ALA A 412 18.06 13.37 28.71
CA ALA A 412 17.62 13.57 30.11
C ALA A 412 16.09 13.50 30.21
N ASN A 413 15.38 13.94 29.19
CA ASN A 413 13.92 13.97 29.13
C ASN A 413 13.40 13.24 27.85
N PRO A 414 13.47 11.89 27.79
CA PRO A 414 12.97 11.11 26.67
C PRO A 414 11.44 10.96 26.79
N VAL A 415 10.69 11.89 26.21
CA VAL A 415 9.20 11.84 26.21
C VAL A 415 8.66 10.79 25.24
N ILE A 416 9.49 10.33 24.33
CA ILE A 416 9.31 9.16 23.46
C ILE A 416 10.49 8.23 23.74
N ASP A 417 10.20 6.99 24.13
CA ASP A 417 11.23 6.02 24.56
C ASP A 417 11.06 4.68 23.86
N LEU A 418 12.10 3.85 23.95
CA LEU A 418 12.11 2.50 23.39
C LEU A 418 11.20 1.60 24.23
N MET A 419 10.44 0.74 23.57
CA MET A 419 9.68 -0.33 24.24
C MET A 419 10.61 -1.21 25.08
N GLU A 420 10.17 -1.64 26.25
CA GLU A 420 10.96 -2.50 27.16
C GLU A 420 11.47 -3.77 26.48
N GLU A 421 10.63 -4.40 25.66
CA GLU A 421 10.93 -5.60 24.87
C GLU A 421 12.03 -5.38 23.82
N GLN A 422 12.24 -4.13 23.39
CA GLN A 422 13.21 -3.75 22.37
C GLN A 422 14.60 -3.43 22.94
N LYS A 423 14.72 -3.21 24.26
CA LYS A 423 15.98 -2.79 24.90
C LYS A 423 17.10 -3.83 24.79
N SER A 424 16.77 -5.11 24.56
CA SER A 424 17.72 -6.22 24.44
C SER A 424 18.02 -6.65 23.00
N THR A 425 17.43 -6.02 21.99
CA THR A 425 17.46 -6.50 20.61
C THR A 425 18.62 -5.91 19.80
N THR A 426 19.48 -6.76 19.24
CA THR A 426 20.61 -6.38 18.37
C THR A 426 20.28 -6.38 16.88
N ILE A 427 19.29 -7.18 16.46
CA ILE A 427 18.86 -7.31 15.05
C ILE A 427 17.73 -6.31 14.79
N LYS A 428 17.90 -5.40 13.81
CA LYS A 428 16.93 -4.35 13.52
C LYS A 428 15.72 -4.79 12.65
N GLY A 429 15.91 -5.77 11.76
CA GLY A 429 14.83 -6.27 10.89
C GLY A 429 13.84 -7.15 11.66
N GLY A 430 12.53 -6.96 11.43
CA GLY A 430 11.48 -7.79 12.03
C GLY A 430 11.29 -7.68 13.54
N THR A 431 11.83 -6.62 14.17
CA THR A 431 11.79 -6.42 15.64
C THR A 431 10.93 -5.23 16.07
N MET A 432 10.26 -4.58 15.13
CA MET A 432 9.29 -3.53 15.43
C MET A 432 7.96 -4.12 15.93
N ARG A 433 7.13 -3.29 16.55
CA ARG A 433 5.72 -3.58 16.75
C ARG A 433 5.05 -3.51 15.39
N LEU A 434 4.66 -4.66 14.86
CA LEU A 434 4.19 -4.85 13.48
C LEU A 434 2.83 -5.53 13.48
N GLY A 435 1.90 -5.03 12.65
CA GLY A 435 0.59 -5.60 12.46
C GLY A 435 -0.50 -4.92 13.27
N ALA A 436 -1.66 -5.56 13.32
CA ALA A 436 -2.83 -5.03 13.98
C ALA A 436 -2.78 -5.24 15.50
N TYR A 437 -3.06 -4.16 16.24
CA TYR A 437 -3.20 -4.19 17.70
C TYR A 437 -4.47 -3.45 18.11
N ASP A 438 -5.06 -3.92 19.20
CA ASP A 438 -6.26 -3.32 19.76
C ASP A 438 -5.94 -2.03 20.50
N CYS A 439 -6.82 -1.04 20.35
CA CYS A 439 -6.78 0.23 21.05
C CYS A 439 -8.15 0.51 21.65
N LYS A 440 -8.18 0.72 22.97
CA LYS A 440 -9.38 1.10 23.71
C LYS A 440 -9.50 2.61 23.77
N LEU A 441 -10.65 3.14 23.33
CA LEU A 441 -10.93 4.57 23.25
C LEU A 441 -11.69 5.09 24.48
N ASP A 442 -11.37 6.32 24.90
CA ASP A 442 -12.19 7.05 25.88
C ASP A 442 -13.49 7.50 25.21
N LYS A 443 -14.63 7.17 25.83
CA LYS A 443 -15.98 7.48 25.32
C LYS A 443 -16.26 8.97 25.13
N ASN A 444 -15.52 9.83 25.81
CA ASN A 444 -15.68 11.28 25.70
C ASN A 444 -14.73 11.92 24.69
N SER A 445 -13.89 11.14 24.01
CA SER A 445 -12.85 11.61 23.08
C SER A 445 -13.38 11.96 21.69
N LEU A 446 -12.58 12.71 20.94
CA LEU A 446 -12.78 12.91 19.52
C LEU A 446 -12.66 11.59 18.76
N ALA A 447 -11.65 10.77 19.09
CA ALA A 447 -11.43 9.46 18.47
C ALA A 447 -12.67 8.55 18.62
N TYR A 448 -13.29 8.49 19.81
CA TYR A 448 -14.51 7.70 19.99
C TYR A 448 -15.67 8.20 19.09
N ARG A 449 -15.84 9.51 18.97
CA ARG A 449 -16.87 10.08 18.07
C ARG A 449 -16.60 9.75 16.62
N ILE A 450 -15.33 9.74 16.20
CA ILE A 450 -14.88 9.42 14.84
C ILE A 450 -15.13 7.95 14.50
N TYR A 451 -14.66 7.04 15.37
CA TYR A 451 -14.72 5.59 15.09
C TYR A 451 -16.08 4.96 15.47
N GLY A 452 -16.84 5.58 16.37
CA GLY A 452 -18.13 5.05 16.83
C GLY A 452 -18.05 3.74 17.61
N SER A 453 -16.87 3.36 18.08
CA SER A 453 -16.61 2.12 18.81
C SER A 453 -15.66 2.36 19.98
N GLU A 454 -15.84 1.62 21.09
CA GLU A 454 -14.92 1.67 22.24
C GLU A 454 -13.62 0.90 21.99
N MET A 455 -13.65 -0.08 21.08
CA MET A 455 -12.49 -0.87 20.71
C MET A 455 -12.26 -0.77 19.21
N ILE A 456 -11.05 -0.41 18.83
CA ILE A 456 -10.59 -0.42 17.43
C ILE A 456 -9.33 -1.28 17.32
N SER A 457 -9.03 -1.71 16.11
CA SER A 457 -7.81 -2.47 15.81
C SER A 457 -7.13 -1.86 14.61
N GLU A 458 -5.90 -1.37 14.78
CA GLU A 458 -5.15 -0.65 13.75
C GLU A 458 -3.74 -1.18 13.61
N ARG A 459 -3.12 -0.96 12.43
CA ARG A 459 -1.79 -1.49 12.10
C ARG A 459 -0.68 -0.59 12.60
N HIS A 460 0.36 -1.19 13.13
CA HIS A 460 1.54 -0.53 13.70
C HIS A 460 2.81 -0.88 12.92
N ARG A 461 3.75 0.08 12.90
CA ARG A 461 5.11 -0.09 12.36
C ARG A 461 6.07 0.87 13.06
N HIS A 462 6.47 0.57 14.30
CA HIS A 462 7.37 1.43 15.08
C HIS A 462 8.08 0.66 16.19
N ARG A 463 9.13 1.28 16.79
CA ARG A 463 9.88 0.78 17.95
C ARG A 463 9.70 1.66 19.18
N TYR A 464 9.54 2.96 18.97
CA TYR A 464 9.47 3.95 20.01
C TYR A 464 8.02 4.32 20.30
N GLU A 465 7.74 4.58 21.56
CA GLU A 465 6.41 4.80 22.12
C GLU A 465 6.37 6.04 22.99
N PHE A 466 5.17 6.55 23.25
CA PHE A 466 4.95 7.55 24.28
C PHE A 466 5.47 7.05 25.63
N ASN A 467 6.32 7.84 26.30
CA ASN A 467 6.82 7.51 27.62
C ASN A 467 5.78 7.83 28.71
N ASN A 468 5.14 6.79 29.25
CA ASN A 468 4.06 6.92 30.23
C ASN A 468 4.47 7.64 31.53
N ALA A 469 5.77 7.81 31.83
CA ALA A 469 6.23 8.63 32.96
C ALA A 469 5.85 10.10 32.83
N TYR A 470 5.57 10.57 31.62
CA TYR A 470 5.14 11.96 31.37
C TYR A 470 3.62 12.11 31.23
N LEU A 471 2.85 11.03 31.27
CA LEU A 471 1.42 11.00 30.96
C LEU A 471 0.61 11.96 31.84
N GLU A 472 0.75 11.86 33.15
CA GLU A 472 0.00 12.69 34.11
C GLU A 472 0.26 14.19 33.90
N ARG A 473 1.53 14.56 33.63
CA ARG A 473 1.92 15.96 33.38
C ARG A 473 1.33 16.48 32.07
N MET A 474 1.33 15.63 31.00
CA MET A 474 0.75 15.96 29.69
C MET A 474 -0.76 16.17 29.82
N GLU A 475 -1.46 15.22 30.47
CA GLU A 475 -2.90 15.27 30.64
C GLU A 475 -3.36 16.48 31.50
N ALA A 476 -2.60 16.83 32.56
CA ALA A 476 -2.87 18.00 33.39
C ALA A 476 -2.73 19.31 32.61
N ALA A 477 -1.83 19.36 31.62
CA ALA A 477 -1.61 20.51 30.75
C ALA A 477 -2.53 20.58 29.52
N GLY A 478 -3.32 19.53 29.25
CA GLY A 478 -4.34 19.54 28.18
C GLY A 478 -4.09 18.61 26.99
N LEU A 479 -2.98 17.89 26.92
CA LEU A 479 -2.79 16.80 25.95
C LEU A 479 -3.30 15.50 26.58
N LYS A 480 -4.41 14.97 26.08
CA LYS A 480 -5.09 13.79 26.63
C LYS A 480 -4.72 12.53 25.88
N ALA A 481 -4.41 11.45 26.60
CA ALA A 481 -4.27 10.11 26.04
C ALA A 481 -5.65 9.45 25.94
N THR A 482 -6.25 9.53 24.77
CA THR A 482 -7.64 9.12 24.53
C THR A 482 -7.78 7.73 23.93
N GLY A 483 -6.69 7.12 23.49
CA GLY A 483 -6.61 5.73 23.07
C GLY A 483 -5.42 5.04 23.72
N LYS A 484 -5.65 3.84 24.27
CA LYS A 484 -4.60 3.03 24.91
C LYS A 484 -4.74 1.56 24.51
N ASN A 485 -3.60 0.89 24.32
CA ASN A 485 -3.61 -0.55 24.18
C ASN A 485 -4.11 -1.19 25.50
N PRO A 486 -5.11 -2.08 25.46
CA PRO A 486 -5.72 -2.63 26.67
C PRO A 486 -4.80 -3.57 27.46
N ASP A 487 -3.84 -4.21 26.79
CA ASP A 487 -2.95 -5.21 27.41
C ASP A 487 -1.71 -4.58 28.03
N THR A 488 -1.13 -3.57 27.36
CA THR A 488 0.15 -2.94 27.75
C THR A 488 -0.01 -1.57 28.41
N GLY A 489 -1.16 -0.91 28.22
CA GLY A 489 -1.38 0.47 28.67
C GLY A 489 -0.61 1.53 27.88
N LEU A 490 0.01 1.15 26.74
CA LEU A 490 0.71 2.08 25.85
C LEU A 490 -0.26 3.08 25.24
N VAL A 491 0.16 4.34 25.16
CA VAL A 491 -0.66 5.41 24.56
C VAL A 491 -0.63 5.30 23.04
N GLU A 492 -1.82 5.13 22.44
CA GLU A 492 -2.02 4.97 21.00
C GLU A 492 -2.56 6.24 20.34
N ILE A 493 -3.29 7.07 21.09
CA ILE A 493 -3.90 8.30 20.59
C ILE A 493 -3.72 9.41 21.60
N VAL A 494 -3.33 10.59 21.11
CA VAL A 494 -3.31 11.84 21.89
C VAL A 494 -4.18 12.88 21.21
N GLU A 495 -4.88 13.69 22.04
CA GLU A 495 -5.77 14.76 21.59
C GLU A 495 -5.60 16.03 22.43
N ILE A 496 -5.88 17.19 21.83
CA ILE A 496 -6.12 18.45 22.54
C ILE A 496 -7.62 18.77 22.45
N PRO A 497 -8.43 18.45 23.47
CA PRO A 497 -9.89 18.58 23.41
C PRO A 497 -10.41 20.01 23.19
N THR A 498 -9.62 21.02 23.56
CA THR A 498 -9.95 22.44 23.36
C THR A 498 -9.68 22.95 21.96
N HIS A 499 -8.94 22.18 21.16
CA HIS A 499 -8.67 22.50 19.76
C HIS A 499 -9.79 21.95 18.85
N PRO A 500 -10.18 22.65 17.77
CA PRO A 500 -11.24 22.20 16.87
C PRO A 500 -11.06 20.79 16.31
N PHE A 501 -9.84 20.43 15.92
CA PHE A 501 -9.45 19.09 15.50
C PHE A 501 -7.93 18.93 15.68
N PHE A 502 -7.51 18.25 16.73
CA PHE A 502 -6.09 17.98 16.99
C PHE A 502 -5.93 16.55 17.50
N ILE A 503 -5.40 15.69 16.67
CA ILE A 503 -5.25 14.26 16.98
C ILE A 503 -3.92 13.73 16.45
N GLY A 504 -3.23 12.96 17.29
CA GLY A 504 -2.06 12.18 16.92
C GLY A 504 -2.30 10.71 17.21
N VAL A 505 -1.94 9.82 16.28
CA VAL A 505 -2.08 8.37 16.41
C VAL A 505 -0.73 7.67 16.23
N GLN A 506 -0.45 6.66 17.07
CA GLN A 506 0.80 5.89 16.98
C GLN A 506 0.75 4.85 15.84
N PHE A 507 -0.42 4.36 15.53
CA PHE A 507 -0.69 3.42 14.44
C PHE A 507 -0.79 4.12 13.08
N HIS A 508 -0.97 3.31 12.02
CA HIS A 508 -1.05 3.72 10.62
C HIS A 508 -2.47 3.47 10.06
N PRO A 509 -3.44 4.39 10.30
CA PRO A 509 -4.82 4.20 9.83
C PRO A 509 -4.93 4.20 8.31
N GLU A 510 -4.00 4.85 7.60
CA GLU A 510 -3.94 4.88 6.14
C GLU A 510 -3.86 3.48 5.52
N LEU A 511 -3.32 2.49 6.25
CA LEU A 511 -3.17 1.12 5.76
C LEU A 511 -4.48 0.32 5.71
N LYS A 512 -5.57 0.85 6.25
CA LYS A 512 -6.90 0.19 6.24
C LYS A 512 -7.95 0.93 5.43
N SER A 513 -7.59 2.04 4.78
CA SER A 513 -8.53 2.84 3.99
C SER A 513 -8.80 2.19 2.62
N THR A 514 -10.07 2.08 2.25
CA THR A 514 -10.51 1.59 0.93
C THR A 514 -11.59 2.50 0.34
N PRO A 515 -11.87 2.44 -0.98
CA PRO A 515 -12.97 3.20 -1.60
C PRO A 515 -14.34 2.92 -0.98
N GLU A 516 -14.60 1.66 -0.60
CA GLU A 516 -15.88 1.22 -0.03
C GLU A 516 -15.95 1.44 1.49
N ASN A 517 -14.79 1.50 2.16
CA ASN A 517 -14.68 1.72 3.60
C ASN A 517 -13.55 2.73 3.88
N PRO A 518 -13.78 4.02 3.61
CA PRO A 518 -12.78 5.06 3.84
C PRO A 518 -12.50 5.19 5.33
N GLN A 519 -11.22 5.35 5.67
CA GLN A 519 -10.77 5.39 7.07
C GLN A 519 -11.41 6.58 7.81
N PRO A 520 -12.16 6.35 8.91
CA PRO A 520 -12.98 7.38 9.56
C PRO A 520 -12.20 8.62 10.01
N ILE A 521 -10.96 8.46 10.47
CA ILE A 521 -10.15 9.59 10.92
C ILE A 521 -9.76 10.51 9.77
N PHE A 522 -9.49 9.98 8.57
CA PHE A 522 -9.24 10.79 7.38
C PHE A 522 -10.50 11.51 6.90
N VAL A 523 -11.65 10.83 6.94
CA VAL A 523 -12.95 11.44 6.58
C VAL A 523 -13.24 12.64 7.47
N ASN A 524 -13.12 12.48 8.78
CA ASN A 524 -13.37 13.55 9.75
C ASN A 524 -12.30 14.67 9.70
N PHE A 525 -11.05 14.35 9.37
CA PHE A 525 -10.01 15.35 9.16
C PHE A 525 -10.31 16.24 7.95
N VAL A 526 -10.76 15.66 6.84
CA VAL A 526 -11.20 16.43 5.64
C VAL A 526 -12.43 17.27 5.98
N GLU A 527 -13.41 16.75 6.73
CA GLU A 527 -14.58 17.51 7.19
C GLU A 527 -14.16 18.70 8.07
N ALA A 528 -13.24 18.50 9.01
CA ALA A 528 -12.70 19.56 9.84
C ALA A 528 -11.96 20.64 9.03
N ALA A 529 -11.20 20.23 8.00
CA ALA A 529 -10.53 21.16 7.08
C ALA A 529 -11.54 21.98 6.26
N MET A 530 -12.63 21.37 5.82
CA MET A 530 -13.73 22.08 5.15
C MET A 530 -14.35 23.13 6.06
N ALA A 531 -14.66 22.76 7.31
CA ALA A 531 -15.22 23.68 8.30
C ALA A 531 -14.26 24.83 8.67
N TYR A 532 -12.95 24.55 8.71
CA TYR A 532 -11.93 25.58 8.92
C TYR A 532 -11.84 26.55 7.75
N ARG A 533 -11.85 26.03 6.50
CA ARG A 533 -11.86 26.86 5.29
C ARG A 533 -13.07 27.80 5.22
N GLU A 534 -14.24 27.34 5.63
CA GLU A 534 -15.46 28.17 5.64
C GLU A 534 -15.36 29.32 6.64
N LYS A 535 -14.68 29.12 7.78
CA LYS A 535 -14.45 30.17 8.79
C LYS A 535 -13.41 31.21 8.35
N LYS A 536 -12.52 30.87 7.40
CA LYS A 536 -11.54 31.81 6.84
C LYS A 536 -12.13 32.75 5.79
N LYS A 537 -13.26 32.37 5.17
CA LYS A 537 -14.01 33.20 4.20
C LYS A 537 -14.82 34.28 4.92
#